data_fad021ef3a91b569a82fde595898cd6f
#
_entry.id   fad021ef3a91b569a82fde595898cd6f
#
_cell.length_a   1.000
_cell.length_b   1.000
_cell.length_c   1.000
_cell.angle_alpha   90.00
_cell.angle_beta   90.00
_cell.angle_gamma   90.00
#
_symmetry.space_group_name_H-M   'P 1'
#
loop_
_entity.id
_entity.type
_entity.pdbx_description
1 polymer ?
#
loop_
_entity_poly.entity_id
_entity_poly.type
_entity_poly.pdbx_seq_one_letter_code
_entity_poly.pdbx_strand_id
1 'polypeptide(L)'
;MSAQRAAEAGLPGFFAANNFFNADPDSPPERQKEYIDEAEMDESTHGGSRYYGDDSQSLRAHDDEIATRKDQLWRLSSSYLVSDVPSIQRSLVQHVEYTLARRRYKFDRGSFYQATAHSVRDRLIERWTDTQQFYASRDGKRMYYLSLEFLVGRSMGNAVSNLGLRGAYAEALRQLGYDLEDIMSQEKEPALGNGGLGRLASCFLDTLATLNYPAWGYGIRYKYGMFEQRLVNGKQVEFPGYWL
;
A
#
# COMPACT_ATOMS: atom_id res chain seq x y z
N MET A 1 -14.40 20.41 2.72
CA MET A 1 -14.55 20.42 4.20
C MET A 1 -13.23 19.99 4.79
N SER A 2 -12.64 20.77 5.72
CA SER A 2 -11.38 20.36 6.36
C SER A 2 -11.63 19.19 7.31
N ALA A 3 -10.64 18.33 7.51
CA ALA A 3 -10.69 17.17 8.42
C ALA A 3 -11.18 17.55 9.83
N GLN A 4 -10.89 18.76 10.26
CA GLN A 4 -11.32 19.32 11.54
C GLN A 4 -12.85 19.51 11.65
N ARG A 5 -13.52 19.92 10.56
CA ARG A 5 -14.99 20.07 10.53
C ARG A 5 -15.74 18.73 10.43
N ALA A 6 -15.11 17.70 9.89
CA ALA A 6 -15.66 16.35 9.89
C ALA A 6 -15.58 15.72 11.28
N ALA A 7 -14.58 16.10 12.08
CA ALA A 7 -14.42 15.70 13.47
C ALA A 7 -15.54 16.21 14.38
N GLU A 8 -15.89 17.47 14.20
CA GLU A 8 -16.95 18.13 14.99
C GLU A 8 -18.35 17.63 14.62
N ALA A 9 -18.51 16.99 13.45
CA ALA A 9 -19.79 16.45 12.97
C ALA A 9 -20.08 15.01 13.42
N GLY A 10 -19.22 14.37 14.20
CA GLY A 10 -19.46 13.03 14.77
C GLY A 10 -19.55 11.89 13.76
N LEU A 11 -18.96 12.02 12.58
CA LEU A 11 -18.95 10.98 11.55
C LEU A 11 -17.89 9.91 11.86
N PRO A 12 -18.27 8.66 12.17
CA PRO A 12 -17.33 7.65 12.71
C PRO A 12 -16.26 7.14 11.72
N GLY A 13 -16.44 7.34 10.43
CA GLY A 13 -15.58 6.72 9.41
C GLY A 13 -14.22 7.41 9.17
N PHE A 14 -14.06 8.69 9.54
CA PHE A 14 -12.85 9.46 9.23
C PHE A 14 -11.78 9.41 10.34
N PHE A 15 -12.16 9.00 11.54
CA PHE A 15 -11.29 9.02 12.71
C PHE A 15 -10.48 7.75 12.95
N ALA A 16 -10.95 6.61 12.49
CA ALA A 16 -10.24 5.35 12.73
C ALA A 16 -8.87 5.32 12.03
N ALA A 17 -8.74 5.94 10.86
CA ALA A 17 -7.45 6.02 10.17
C ALA A 17 -6.47 7.01 10.84
N ASN A 18 -6.96 8.13 11.39
CA ASN A 18 -6.10 9.15 11.99
C ASN A 18 -5.66 8.84 13.42
N ASN A 19 -6.44 8.12 14.22
CA ASN A 19 -6.05 7.74 15.58
C ASN A 19 -5.00 6.61 15.61
N PHE A 20 -4.84 5.86 14.53
CA PHE A 20 -3.77 4.88 14.39
C PHE A 20 -2.39 5.51 14.18
N PHE A 21 -2.34 6.73 13.65
CA PHE A 21 -1.12 7.43 13.26
C PHE A 21 -0.60 8.43 14.30
N ASN A 22 -1.32 8.62 15.41
CA ASN A 22 -0.87 9.42 16.57
C ASN A 22 -0.25 8.58 17.67
N ALA A 23 0.13 7.33 17.40
CA ALA A 23 1.03 6.62 18.28
C ALA A 23 2.39 7.34 18.28
N ASP A 24 2.87 7.64 19.47
CA ASP A 24 4.18 8.26 19.73
C ASP A 24 5.24 7.57 18.85
N PRO A 25 5.93 8.27 17.95
CA PRO A 25 6.92 7.68 17.07
C PRO A 25 8.10 7.05 17.82
N ASP A 26 8.25 7.35 19.12
CA ASP A 26 9.36 6.88 19.94
C ASP A 26 9.02 5.69 20.87
N SER A 27 7.75 5.22 20.88
CA SER A 27 7.40 4.02 21.64
C SER A 27 6.86 2.91 20.72
N PRO A 28 7.58 1.78 20.58
CA PRO A 28 7.02 0.60 19.93
C PRO A 28 5.80 0.14 20.77
N PRO A 29 4.62 -0.03 20.17
CA PRO A 29 3.46 -0.50 20.90
C PRO A 29 3.77 -1.89 21.48
N GLU A 30 3.61 -2.06 22.79
CA GLU A 30 3.86 -3.33 23.51
C GLU A 30 3.17 -4.55 22.85
N ARG A 31 2.05 -4.33 22.17
CA ARG A 31 1.29 -5.36 21.43
C ARG A 31 1.99 -5.88 20.16
N GLN A 32 2.96 -5.18 19.60
CA GLN A 32 3.72 -5.67 18.45
C GLN A 32 4.84 -6.64 18.87
N LYS A 33 5.29 -6.58 20.12
CA LYS A 33 6.23 -7.55 20.67
C LYS A 33 5.59 -8.93 20.87
N GLU A 34 4.34 -8.99 21.37
CA GLU A 34 3.59 -10.24 21.56
C GLU A 34 3.42 -11.01 20.23
N TYR A 35 3.17 -10.30 19.12
CA TYR A 35 2.91 -10.95 17.82
C TYR A 35 4.13 -11.63 17.20
N ILE A 36 5.33 -11.13 17.49
CA ILE A 36 6.58 -11.73 17.01
C ILE A 36 6.91 -12.99 17.79
N ASP A 37 6.60 -13.01 19.08
CA ASP A 37 6.86 -14.14 19.96
C ASP A 37 5.93 -15.33 19.68
N GLU A 38 4.67 -15.11 19.27
CA GLU A 38 3.73 -16.18 18.92
C GLU A 38 4.06 -16.86 17.59
N ALA A 39 4.65 -16.18 16.63
CA ALA A 39 5.00 -16.76 15.34
C ALA A 39 6.20 -17.75 15.40
N GLU A 40 6.99 -17.70 16.46
CA GLU A 40 8.15 -18.60 16.66
C GLU A 40 7.86 -19.84 17.52
N MET A 41 6.66 -19.92 18.13
CA MET A 41 6.30 -21.09 18.99
C MET A 41 5.97 -22.38 18.23
N ASP A 42 5.83 -22.36 16.90
CA ASP A 42 5.33 -23.52 16.13
C ASP A 42 6.43 -24.41 15.52
N GLU A 43 7.72 -24.09 15.71
CA GLU A 43 8.83 -24.92 15.18
C GLU A 43 9.51 -25.87 16.21
N SER A 44 9.08 -25.91 17.48
CA SER A 44 9.80 -26.65 18.52
C SER A 44 9.15 -27.94 19.04
N THR A 45 8.42 -28.69 18.20
CA THR A 45 7.94 -30.04 18.58
C THR A 45 8.51 -31.11 17.71
N HIS A 46 9.80 -31.44 17.87
CA HIS A 46 10.27 -32.79 17.66
C HIS A 46 11.45 -33.10 18.60
N GLY A 47 11.24 -34.11 19.42
CA GLY A 47 12.05 -34.46 20.54
C GLY A 47 13.38 -35.12 20.20
N GLY A 48 14.28 -35.00 21.14
CA GLY A 48 15.57 -35.71 21.19
C GLY A 48 16.29 -35.45 22.50
N SER A 49 16.27 -36.45 23.37
CA SER A 49 16.83 -36.54 24.73
C SER A 49 18.36 -36.35 24.81
N ARG A 50 18.78 -35.65 25.87
CA ARG A 50 20.01 -35.81 26.69
C ARG A 50 21.32 -35.20 26.19
N TYR A 51 21.78 -34.17 26.88
CA TYR A 51 23.02 -34.15 27.66
C TYR A 51 22.99 -32.92 28.60
N TYR A 52 23.15 -33.14 29.92
CA TYR A 52 23.30 -32.13 30.94
C TYR A 52 24.74 -31.65 30.93
N GLY A 53 25.02 -30.52 30.35
CA GLY A 53 26.13 -29.66 30.58
C GLY A 53 25.58 -28.26 30.89
N ASP A 54 26.28 -27.47 31.72
CA ASP A 54 25.89 -26.14 32.20
C ASP A 54 25.82 -25.12 31.04
N ASP A 55 24.82 -25.27 30.17
CA ASP A 55 24.60 -24.49 28.94
C ASP A 55 23.71 -23.25 29.17
N SER A 56 23.30 -22.99 30.42
CA SER A 56 22.38 -21.88 30.71
C SER A 56 22.93 -20.50 30.37
N GLN A 57 24.25 -20.32 30.41
CA GLN A 57 24.91 -19.07 30.03
C GLN A 57 25.05 -18.92 28.51
N SER A 58 25.31 -20.00 27.79
CA SER A 58 25.40 -19.98 26.32
C SER A 58 24.04 -19.77 25.69
N LEU A 59 22.98 -20.37 26.25
CA LEU A 59 21.59 -20.17 25.79
C LEU A 59 21.15 -18.72 26.02
N ARG A 60 21.39 -18.15 27.21
CA ARG A 60 21.06 -16.74 27.48
C ARG A 60 21.81 -15.78 26.57
N ALA A 61 23.09 -15.99 26.32
CA ALA A 61 23.88 -15.16 25.42
C ALA A 61 23.36 -15.25 23.97
N HIS A 62 22.89 -16.41 23.55
CA HIS A 62 22.27 -16.62 22.24
C HIS A 62 20.92 -15.89 22.13
N ASP A 63 20.08 -16.01 23.17
CA ASP A 63 18.79 -15.33 23.24
C ASP A 63 18.95 -13.80 23.24
N ASP A 64 19.93 -13.27 23.97
CA ASP A 64 20.27 -11.84 23.98
C ASP A 64 20.78 -11.37 22.61
N GLU A 65 21.54 -12.18 21.90
CA GLU A 65 22.00 -11.86 20.54
C GLU A 65 20.83 -11.84 19.55
N ILE A 66 19.90 -12.81 19.65
CA ILE A 66 18.69 -12.85 18.84
C ILE A 66 17.80 -11.64 19.14
N ALA A 67 17.59 -11.30 20.40
CA ALA A 67 16.81 -10.13 20.81
C ALA A 67 17.42 -8.84 20.27
N THR A 68 18.75 -8.70 20.33
CA THR A 68 19.46 -7.54 19.78
C THR A 68 19.31 -7.43 18.27
N ARG A 69 19.41 -8.54 17.53
CA ARG A 69 19.19 -8.59 16.07
C ARG A 69 17.74 -8.25 15.70
N LYS A 70 16.78 -8.77 16.46
CA LYS A 70 15.35 -8.45 16.27
C LYS A 70 15.08 -6.97 16.48
N ASP A 71 15.61 -6.37 17.54
CA ASP A 71 15.47 -4.93 17.81
C ASP A 71 16.12 -4.07 16.72
N GLN A 72 17.28 -4.47 16.23
CA GLN A 72 17.94 -3.78 15.11
C GLN A 72 17.14 -3.88 13.81
N LEU A 73 16.63 -5.08 13.47
CA LEU A 73 15.75 -5.27 12.31
C LEU A 73 14.45 -4.47 12.46
N TRP A 74 13.87 -4.47 13.68
CA TRP A 74 12.69 -3.68 13.98
C TRP A 74 12.91 -2.19 13.75
N ARG A 75 13.99 -1.63 14.28
CA ARG A 75 14.34 -0.21 14.06
C ARG A 75 14.51 0.14 12.59
N LEU A 76 15.11 -0.75 11.80
CA LEU A 76 15.24 -0.56 10.35
C LEU A 76 13.87 -0.66 9.61
N SER A 77 13.01 -1.56 10.06
CA SER A 77 11.70 -1.81 9.45
C SER A 77 10.64 -0.78 9.84
N SER A 78 10.77 -0.18 11.04
CA SER A 78 9.80 0.78 11.57
C SER A 78 9.98 2.21 11.06
N SER A 79 10.99 2.48 10.25
CA SER A 79 11.19 3.79 9.65
C SER A 79 10.19 4.01 8.51
N TYR A 80 9.11 4.72 8.81
CA TYR A 80 8.14 5.11 7.80
C TYR A 80 8.76 6.03 6.75
N LEU A 81 8.27 5.90 5.53
CA LEU A 81 8.69 6.76 4.43
C LEU A 81 8.30 8.21 4.69
N VAL A 82 9.30 9.06 4.78
CA VAL A 82 9.06 10.51 4.92
C VAL A 82 8.32 11.02 3.69
N SER A 83 7.25 11.77 3.92
CA SER A 83 6.34 12.23 2.87
C SER A 83 6.44 13.74 2.59
N ASP A 84 7.59 14.34 2.91
CA ASP A 84 7.92 15.70 2.49
C ASP A 84 8.32 15.77 1.00
N VAL A 85 8.31 16.97 0.46
CA VAL A 85 8.62 17.20 -0.96
C VAL A 85 10.00 16.64 -1.37
N PRO A 86 11.10 16.88 -0.62
CA PRO A 86 12.41 16.34 -0.99
C PRO A 86 12.48 14.81 -0.97
N SER A 87 11.80 14.16 -0.03
CA SER A 87 11.77 12.70 0.07
C SER A 87 10.95 12.08 -1.05
N ILE A 88 9.83 12.70 -1.43
CA ILE A 88 9.05 12.29 -2.60
C ILE A 88 9.90 12.44 -3.88
N GLN A 89 10.58 13.57 -4.08
CA GLN A 89 11.46 13.77 -5.24
C GLN A 89 12.55 12.71 -5.33
N ARG A 90 13.20 12.40 -4.20
CA ARG A 90 14.21 11.33 -4.13
C ARG A 90 13.63 9.97 -4.49
N SER A 91 12.45 9.64 -3.97
CA SER A 91 11.73 8.41 -4.30
C SER A 91 11.40 8.32 -5.79
N LEU A 92 10.90 9.40 -6.40
CA LEU A 92 10.60 9.44 -7.83
C LEU A 92 11.85 9.18 -8.68
N VAL A 93 12.95 9.87 -8.41
CA VAL A 93 14.22 9.68 -9.13
C VAL A 93 14.76 8.27 -8.92
N GLN A 94 14.71 7.76 -7.71
CA GLN A 94 15.15 6.40 -7.38
C GLN A 94 14.35 5.35 -8.16
N HIS A 95 13.04 5.50 -8.29
CA HIS A 95 12.23 4.58 -9.08
C HIS A 95 12.54 4.68 -10.57
N VAL A 96 12.77 5.88 -11.10
CA VAL A 96 13.17 6.02 -12.51
C VAL A 96 14.50 5.33 -12.77
N GLU A 97 15.50 5.55 -11.91
CA GLU A 97 16.84 5.01 -12.11
C GLU A 97 16.94 3.50 -11.86
N TYR A 98 16.40 3.03 -10.72
CA TYR A 98 16.63 1.66 -10.25
C TYR A 98 15.46 0.72 -10.54
N THR A 99 14.23 1.14 -10.35
CA THR A 99 13.07 0.27 -10.59
C THR A 99 12.78 0.14 -12.08
N LEU A 100 12.81 1.26 -12.80
CA LEU A 100 12.52 1.29 -14.25
C LEU A 100 13.77 1.16 -15.11
N ALA A 101 14.96 1.20 -14.51
CA ALA A 101 16.27 1.12 -15.17
C ALA A 101 16.39 2.09 -16.36
N ARG A 102 15.84 3.31 -16.23
CA ARG A 102 15.92 4.32 -17.29
C ARG A 102 17.27 5.04 -17.25
N ARG A 103 17.73 5.45 -18.43
CA ARG A 103 18.98 6.21 -18.54
C ARG A 103 18.81 7.57 -17.83
N ARG A 104 19.85 7.98 -17.11
CA ARG A 104 19.92 9.31 -16.50
C ARG A 104 19.67 10.38 -17.55
N TYR A 105 18.92 11.40 -17.16
CA TYR A 105 18.57 12.55 -18.01
C TYR A 105 17.66 12.25 -19.21
N LYS A 106 17.09 11.04 -19.33
CA LYS A 106 16.03 10.72 -20.29
C LYS A 106 14.75 10.32 -19.57
N PHE A 107 14.09 11.33 -19.01
CA PHE A 107 12.84 11.16 -18.29
C PHE A 107 11.69 11.62 -19.18
N ASP A 108 10.86 10.70 -19.61
CA ASP A 108 9.61 10.99 -20.28
C ASP A 108 8.42 10.95 -19.30
N ARG A 109 7.28 11.47 -19.73
CA ARG A 109 6.07 11.50 -18.90
C ARG A 109 5.63 10.11 -18.44
N GLY A 110 5.74 9.11 -19.30
CA GLY A 110 5.39 7.73 -18.99
C GLY A 110 6.28 7.13 -17.90
N SER A 111 7.59 7.38 -17.95
CA SER A 111 8.54 6.96 -16.92
C SER A 111 8.25 7.66 -15.58
N PHE A 112 7.92 8.96 -15.61
CA PHE A 112 7.53 9.68 -14.40
C PHE A 112 6.19 9.20 -13.84
N TYR A 113 5.22 8.86 -14.69
CA TYR A 113 3.99 8.23 -14.24
C TYR A 113 4.28 6.92 -13.50
N GLN A 114 5.06 6.02 -14.09
CA GLN A 114 5.40 4.75 -13.46
C GLN A 114 6.17 4.94 -12.15
N ALA A 115 7.14 5.86 -12.11
CA ALA A 115 7.87 6.18 -10.89
C ALA A 115 6.96 6.75 -9.79
N THR A 116 6.02 7.62 -10.17
CA THR A 116 5.01 8.16 -9.25
C THR A 116 4.12 7.05 -8.71
N ALA A 117 3.68 6.13 -9.58
CA ALA A 117 2.89 4.98 -9.19
C ALA A 117 3.63 4.09 -8.18
N HIS A 118 4.92 3.81 -8.41
CA HIS A 118 5.75 3.06 -7.46
C HIS A 118 5.95 3.79 -6.13
N SER A 119 6.23 5.08 -6.18
CA SER A 119 6.38 5.91 -4.96
C SER A 119 5.11 5.96 -4.11
N VAL A 120 3.94 6.07 -4.75
CA VAL A 120 2.64 6.01 -4.08
C VAL A 120 2.37 4.60 -3.54
N ARG A 121 2.68 3.57 -4.33
CA ARG A 121 2.54 2.16 -3.93
C ARG A 121 3.34 1.82 -2.67
N ASP A 122 4.57 2.29 -2.56
CA ASP A 122 5.41 2.02 -1.39
C ASP A 122 4.74 2.54 -0.10
N ARG A 123 4.18 3.75 -0.14
CA ARG A 123 3.44 4.34 0.99
C ARG A 123 2.11 3.65 1.28
N LEU A 124 1.46 3.10 0.24
CA LEU A 124 0.26 2.29 0.42
C LEU A 124 0.59 0.94 1.07
N ILE A 125 1.68 0.28 0.67
CA ILE A 125 2.11 -1.01 1.24
C ILE A 125 2.46 -0.86 2.71
N GLU A 126 3.16 0.19 3.08
CA GLU A 126 3.46 0.50 4.48
C GLU A 126 2.19 0.50 5.34
N ARG A 127 1.19 1.30 4.95
CA ARG A 127 -0.10 1.37 5.64
C ARG A 127 -0.93 0.09 5.55
N TRP A 128 -0.83 -0.61 4.43
CA TRP A 128 -1.50 -1.90 4.25
C TRP A 128 -0.95 -2.95 5.20
N THR A 129 0.36 -3.00 5.40
CA THR A 129 1.02 -3.91 6.35
C THR A 129 0.51 -3.67 7.76
N ASP A 130 0.47 -2.42 8.22
CA ASP A 130 -0.07 -2.06 9.54
C ASP A 130 -1.53 -2.49 9.71
N THR A 131 -2.34 -2.26 8.67
CA THR A 131 -3.76 -2.66 8.69
C THR A 131 -3.91 -4.17 8.79
N GLN A 132 -3.07 -4.95 8.08
CA GLN A 132 -3.10 -6.41 8.16
C GLN A 132 -2.69 -6.92 9.54
N GLN A 133 -1.65 -6.35 10.14
CA GLN A 133 -1.22 -6.68 11.50
C GLN A 133 -2.32 -6.39 12.52
N PHE A 134 -2.97 -5.22 12.39
CA PHE A 134 -4.10 -4.88 13.26
C PHE A 134 -5.23 -5.89 13.15
N TYR A 135 -5.64 -6.26 11.93
CA TYR A 135 -6.71 -7.24 11.75
C TYR A 135 -6.31 -8.64 12.26
N ALA A 136 -5.05 -9.03 12.10
CA ALA A 136 -4.54 -10.29 12.64
C ALA A 136 -4.60 -10.31 14.18
N SER A 137 -4.15 -9.23 14.84
CA SER A 137 -4.15 -9.14 16.31
C SER A 137 -5.54 -9.13 16.95
N ARG A 138 -6.59 -8.81 16.17
CA ARG A 138 -7.97 -8.75 16.68
C ARG A 138 -8.76 -10.03 16.46
N ASP A 139 -8.23 -10.97 15.67
CA ASP A 139 -8.89 -12.24 15.28
C ASP A 139 -10.37 -12.04 14.87
N GLY A 140 -10.61 -10.96 14.13
CA GLY A 140 -11.96 -10.55 13.71
C GLY A 140 -12.45 -11.37 12.52
N LYS A 141 -13.77 -11.40 12.34
CA LYS A 141 -14.38 -11.98 11.14
C LYS A 141 -13.88 -11.25 9.90
N ARG A 142 -13.51 -12.01 8.88
CA ARG A 142 -13.02 -11.50 7.60
C ARG A 142 -14.08 -11.69 6.52
N MET A 143 -14.21 -10.70 5.63
CA MET A 143 -15.12 -10.77 4.49
C MET A 143 -14.32 -11.00 3.21
N TYR A 144 -14.79 -11.92 2.39
CA TYR A 144 -14.21 -12.24 1.10
C TYR A 144 -15.25 -11.99 0.01
N TYR A 145 -14.96 -11.04 -0.86
CA TYR A 145 -15.84 -10.71 -1.99
C TYR A 145 -15.26 -11.28 -3.28
N LEU A 146 -15.91 -12.26 -3.86
CA LEU A 146 -15.51 -12.89 -5.11
C LEU A 146 -16.32 -12.30 -6.25
N SER A 147 -15.63 -11.78 -7.27
CA SER A 147 -16.27 -11.32 -8.51
C SER A 147 -15.36 -11.62 -9.70
N LEU A 148 -15.95 -11.96 -10.83
CA LEU A 148 -15.24 -12.07 -12.10
C LEU A 148 -14.89 -10.71 -12.68
N GLU A 149 -15.54 -9.64 -12.20
CA GLU A 149 -15.38 -8.29 -12.68
C GLU A 149 -15.18 -7.31 -11.52
N PHE A 150 -14.19 -6.43 -11.65
CA PHE A 150 -14.00 -5.26 -10.80
C PHE A 150 -13.69 -4.05 -11.68
N LEU A 151 -14.69 -3.20 -11.88
CA LEU A 151 -14.55 -1.98 -12.69
C LEU A 151 -14.13 -0.81 -11.79
N VAL A 152 -12.84 -0.78 -11.43
CA VAL A 152 -12.31 0.19 -10.46
C VAL A 152 -12.07 1.58 -11.05
N GLY A 153 -11.77 1.70 -12.34
CA GLY A 153 -11.36 2.94 -12.98
C GLY A 153 -9.89 3.29 -12.69
N ARG A 154 -9.52 4.54 -12.92
CA ARG A 154 -8.19 5.06 -12.57
C ARG A 154 -8.08 5.20 -11.05
N SER A 155 -6.96 4.81 -10.48
CA SER A 155 -6.77 4.66 -9.03
C SER A 155 -5.75 5.63 -8.41
N MET A 156 -4.81 6.16 -9.20
CA MET A 156 -3.73 7.00 -8.67
C MET A 156 -4.25 8.24 -7.96
N GLY A 157 -5.17 8.99 -8.58
CA GLY A 157 -5.74 10.20 -7.98
C GLY A 157 -6.46 9.93 -6.66
N ASN A 158 -7.21 8.81 -6.59
CA ASN A 158 -7.86 8.37 -5.36
C ASN A 158 -6.83 7.99 -4.29
N ALA A 159 -5.80 7.22 -4.64
CA ALA A 159 -4.74 6.80 -3.72
C ALA A 159 -4.00 8.01 -3.12
N VAL A 160 -3.53 8.93 -3.96
CA VAL A 160 -2.81 10.14 -3.51
C VAL A 160 -3.67 11.02 -2.62
N SER A 161 -4.98 11.14 -2.93
CA SER A 161 -5.93 11.92 -2.13
C SER A 161 -6.19 11.27 -0.77
N ASN A 162 -6.42 9.95 -0.73
CA ASN A 162 -6.64 9.21 0.51
C ASN A 162 -5.40 9.15 1.41
N LEU A 163 -4.21 9.16 0.82
CA LEU A 163 -2.96 9.32 1.57
C LEU A 163 -2.79 10.74 2.16
N GLY A 164 -3.57 11.72 1.71
CA GLY A 164 -3.42 13.12 2.09
C GLY A 164 -2.19 13.80 1.46
N LEU A 165 -1.61 13.22 0.40
CA LEU A 165 -0.32 13.62 -0.17
C LEU A 165 -0.44 14.35 -1.52
N ARG A 166 -1.66 14.68 -1.98
CA ARG A 166 -1.87 15.33 -3.27
C ARG A 166 -1.05 16.61 -3.42
N GLY A 167 -1.05 17.49 -2.40
CA GLY A 167 -0.28 18.73 -2.42
C GLY A 167 1.23 18.48 -2.45
N ALA A 168 1.73 17.52 -1.67
CA ALA A 168 3.15 17.20 -1.63
C ALA A 168 3.64 16.60 -2.97
N TYR A 169 2.88 15.70 -3.59
CA TYR A 169 3.20 15.17 -4.92
C TYR A 169 3.10 16.23 -6.03
N ALA A 170 2.08 17.10 -5.98
CA ALA A 170 1.96 18.18 -6.94
C ALA A 170 3.17 19.12 -6.87
N GLU A 171 3.59 19.51 -5.67
CA GLU A 171 4.75 20.39 -5.49
C GLU A 171 6.07 19.69 -5.86
N ALA A 172 6.23 18.41 -5.49
CA ALA A 172 7.41 17.64 -5.82
C ALA A 172 7.60 17.52 -7.35
N LEU A 173 6.52 17.21 -8.07
CA LEU A 173 6.53 17.11 -9.53
C LEU A 173 6.71 18.48 -10.18
N ARG A 174 6.05 19.53 -9.68
CA ARG A 174 6.19 20.89 -10.20
C ARG A 174 7.63 21.38 -10.17
N GLN A 175 8.34 21.13 -9.07
CA GLN A 175 9.77 21.47 -8.95
C GLN A 175 10.67 20.68 -9.92
N LEU A 176 10.23 19.50 -10.33
CA LEU A 176 10.91 18.68 -11.35
C LEU A 176 10.47 19.01 -12.79
N GLY A 177 9.58 20.03 -12.95
CA GLY A 177 9.12 20.47 -14.26
C GLY A 177 7.93 19.69 -14.82
N TYR A 178 7.19 18.94 -13.98
CA TYR A 178 6.01 18.18 -14.37
C TYR A 178 4.76 18.66 -13.64
N ASP A 179 3.61 18.51 -14.28
CA ASP A 179 2.31 18.72 -13.66
C ASP A 179 1.73 17.38 -13.19
N LEU A 180 1.15 17.36 -11.99
CA LEU A 180 0.57 16.12 -11.42
C LEU A 180 -0.60 15.60 -12.25
N GLU A 181 -1.46 16.49 -12.76
CA GLU A 181 -2.62 16.09 -13.57
C GLU A 181 -2.17 15.49 -14.91
N ASP A 182 -1.13 16.07 -15.53
CA ASP A 182 -0.52 15.55 -16.76
C ASP A 182 0.08 14.16 -16.51
N ILE A 183 0.72 13.93 -15.37
CA ILE A 183 1.26 12.63 -14.99
C ILE A 183 0.14 11.63 -14.74
N MET A 184 -0.89 12.00 -13.98
CA MET A 184 -2.05 11.13 -13.73
C MET A 184 -2.83 10.81 -15.01
N SER A 185 -2.81 11.69 -16.01
CA SER A 185 -3.46 11.44 -17.30
C SER A 185 -2.85 10.27 -18.09
N GLN A 186 -1.61 9.88 -17.75
CA GLN A 186 -0.92 8.73 -18.37
C GLN A 186 -1.44 7.39 -17.84
N GLU A 187 -2.20 7.39 -16.73
CA GLU A 187 -2.78 6.17 -16.16
C GLU A 187 -3.77 5.54 -17.14
N LYS A 188 -3.49 4.30 -17.51
CA LYS A 188 -4.43 3.51 -18.31
C LYS A 188 -5.48 2.90 -17.40
N GLU A 189 -6.73 3.01 -17.81
CA GLU A 189 -7.83 2.39 -17.08
C GLU A 189 -7.83 0.87 -17.30
N PRO A 190 -7.76 0.08 -16.22
CA PRO A 190 -7.80 -1.38 -16.33
C PRO A 190 -9.24 -1.87 -16.48
N ALA A 191 -9.92 -1.61 -17.54
CA ALA A 191 -11.33 -1.93 -17.76
C ALA A 191 -11.66 -3.43 -17.53
N LEU A 192 -11.52 -3.90 -16.27
CA LEU A 192 -11.72 -5.29 -15.83
C LEU A 192 -13.19 -5.58 -15.45
N GLY A 193 -14.10 -4.90 -16.08
CA GLY A 193 -15.52 -5.05 -15.92
C GLY A 193 -16.27 -4.46 -17.11
N ASN A 194 -17.51 -4.86 -17.27
CA ASN A 194 -18.34 -4.48 -18.42
C ASN A 194 -19.35 -3.39 -18.07
N GLY A 195 -19.85 -3.35 -16.84
CA GLY A 195 -20.92 -2.43 -16.47
C GLY A 195 -21.28 -2.47 -15.00
N GLY A 196 -22.56 -2.49 -14.68
CA GLY A 196 -23.10 -2.36 -13.32
C GLY A 196 -22.61 -3.41 -12.34
N LEU A 197 -22.44 -4.67 -12.76
CA LEU A 197 -21.96 -5.75 -11.91
C LEU A 197 -20.52 -5.48 -11.43
N GLY A 198 -19.62 -5.19 -12.35
CA GLY A 198 -18.23 -4.89 -12.02
C GLY A 198 -18.06 -3.58 -11.24
N ARG A 199 -18.89 -2.58 -11.54
CA ARG A 199 -18.88 -1.32 -10.81
C ARG A 199 -19.43 -1.47 -9.39
N LEU A 200 -20.47 -2.27 -9.19
CA LEU A 200 -21.03 -2.58 -7.88
C LEU A 200 -19.97 -3.25 -6.97
N ALA A 201 -19.25 -4.23 -7.51
CA ALA A 201 -18.15 -4.89 -6.78
C ALA A 201 -17.10 -3.89 -6.32
N SER A 202 -16.70 -2.97 -7.18
CA SER A 202 -15.73 -1.91 -6.85
C SER A 202 -16.27 -0.95 -5.79
N CYS A 203 -17.53 -0.52 -5.89
CA CYS A 203 -18.17 0.35 -4.91
C CYS A 203 -18.33 -0.34 -3.55
N PHE A 204 -18.58 -1.65 -3.52
CA PHE A 204 -18.66 -2.40 -2.27
C PHE A 204 -17.30 -2.46 -1.57
N LEU A 205 -16.20 -2.68 -2.28
CA LEU A 205 -14.86 -2.64 -1.68
C LEU A 205 -14.53 -1.25 -1.11
N ASP A 206 -14.88 -0.18 -1.82
CA ASP A 206 -14.74 1.19 -1.31
C ASP A 206 -15.56 1.43 -0.03
N THR A 207 -16.79 0.95 0.00
CA THR A 207 -17.69 1.07 1.16
C THR A 207 -17.13 0.29 2.36
N LEU A 208 -16.68 -0.94 2.14
CA LEU A 208 -16.09 -1.79 3.17
C LEU A 208 -14.82 -1.16 3.75
N ALA A 209 -13.97 -0.59 2.89
CA ALA A 209 -12.78 0.15 3.32
C ALA A 209 -13.15 1.41 4.14
N THR A 210 -14.13 2.17 3.69
CA THR A 210 -14.61 3.37 4.39
C THR A 210 -15.18 3.05 5.78
N LEU A 211 -15.82 1.90 5.91
CA LEU A 211 -16.40 1.41 7.17
C LEU A 211 -15.40 0.62 8.02
N ASN A 212 -14.13 0.52 7.59
CA ASN A 212 -13.08 -0.23 8.27
C ASN A 212 -13.39 -1.73 8.47
N TYR A 213 -14.08 -2.35 7.53
CA TYR A 213 -14.27 -3.79 7.54
C TYR A 213 -13.05 -4.52 7.00
N PRO A 214 -12.59 -5.62 7.65
CA PRO A 214 -11.54 -6.47 7.13
C PRO A 214 -12.04 -7.27 5.94
N ALA A 215 -11.90 -6.73 4.75
CA ALA A 215 -12.45 -7.30 3.52
C ALA A 215 -11.40 -7.44 2.43
N TRP A 216 -11.52 -8.53 1.65
CA TRP A 216 -10.68 -8.83 0.50
C TRP A 216 -11.55 -9.02 -0.74
N GLY A 217 -11.16 -8.40 -1.85
CA GLY A 217 -11.72 -8.65 -3.17
C GLY A 217 -10.88 -9.66 -3.94
N TYR A 218 -11.49 -10.72 -4.42
CA TYR A 218 -10.86 -11.73 -5.26
C TYR A 218 -11.47 -11.69 -6.65
N GLY A 219 -10.62 -11.59 -7.69
CA GLY A 219 -11.05 -11.51 -9.07
C GLY A 219 -10.04 -12.12 -10.03
N ILE A 220 -10.29 -11.97 -11.32
CA ILE A 220 -9.38 -12.41 -12.37
C ILE A 220 -8.55 -11.22 -12.84
N ARG A 221 -7.23 -11.40 -12.87
CA ARG A 221 -6.31 -10.45 -13.48
C ARG A 221 -6.25 -10.68 -14.99
N TYR A 222 -7.26 -10.18 -15.70
CA TYR A 222 -7.29 -10.27 -17.16
C TYR A 222 -6.09 -9.55 -17.76
N LYS A 223 -5.47 -10.17 -18.76
CA LYS A 223 -4.33 -9.58 -19.48
C LYS A 223 -4.74 -8.32 -20.26
N TYR A 224 -5.94 -8.34 -20.80
CA TYR A 224 -6.53 -7.21 -21.53
C TYR A 224 -7.78 -6.75 -20.81
N GLY A 225 -7.97 -5.44 -20.73
CA GLY A 225 -9.26 -4.88 -20.38
C GLY A 225 -10.30 -5.15 -21.46
N MET A 226 -11.52 -4.67 -21.26
CA MET A 226 -12.64 -4.92 -22.16
C MET A 226 -12.32 -4.52 -23.60
N PHE A 227 -12.07 -3.26 -23.88
CA PHE A 227 -11.54 -2.70 -25.12
C PHE A 227 -11.31 -1.20 -24.99
N GLU A 228 -10.46 -0.65 -25.86
CA GLU A 228 -10.25 0.78 -25.99
C GLU A 228 -11.02 1.29 -27.23
N GLN A 229 -11.86 2.30 -27.05
CA GLN A 229 -12.59 2.93 -28.15
C GLN A 229 -11.76 4.07 -28.74
N ARG A 230 -11.65 4.11 -30.07
CA ARG A 230 -11.02 5.20 -30.81
C ARG A 230 -11.89 5.66 -31.95
N LEU A 231 -11.81 6.95 -32.28
CA LEU A 231 -12.39 7.50 -33.48
C LEU A 231 -11.35 7.51 -34.60
N VAL A 232 -11.59 6.72 -35.64
CA VAL A 232 -10.72 6.67 -36.81
C VAL A 232 -11.56 7.02 -38.04
N ASN A 233 -11.19 8.10 -38.73
CA ASN A 233 -11.93 8.60 -39.90
C ASN A 233 -13.44 8.81 -39.64
N GLY A 234 -13.80 9.36 -38.48
CA GLY A 234 -15.18 9.61 -38.09
C GLY A 234 -16.01 8.37 -37.69
N LYS A 235 -15.36 7.20 -37.60
CA LYS A 235 -16.01 5.95 -37.17
C LYS A 235 -15.38 5.46 -35.87
N GLN A 236 -16.22 4.88 -35.02
CA GLN A 236 -15.75 4.19 -33.82
C GLN A 236 -15.06 2.89 -34.23
N VAL A 237 -13.89 2.65 -33.65
CA VAL A 237 -13.11 1.42 -33.81
C VAL A 237 -12.68 0.93 -32.43
N GLU A 238 -12.69 -0.38 -32.23
CA GLU A 238 -12.32 -1.04 -30.98
C GLU A 238 -10.92 -1.61 -31.08
N PHE A 239 -10.11 -1.38 -30.05
CA PHE A 239 -8.76 -1.92 -29.93
C PHE A 239 -8.65 -2.73 -28.63
N PRO A 240 -7.71 -3.72 -28.56
CA PRO A 240 -7.45 -4.41 -27.30
C PRO A 240 -7.06 -3.44 -26.19
N GLY A 241 -7.66 -3.58 -25.01
CA GLY A 241 -7.37 -2.74 -23.84
C GLY A 241 -6.06 -3.17 -23.17
N TYR A 242 -4.93 -2.60 -23.57
CA TYR A 242 -3.64 -2.85 -22.93
C TYR A 242 -3.50 -1.96 -21.69
N TRP A 243 -3.62 -2.54 -20.50
CA TRP A 243 -3.48 -1.84 -19.23
C TRP A 243 -2.30 -2.34 -18.38
N LEU A 244 -1.76 -3.52 -18.71
CA LEU A 244 -0.57 -4.13 -18.10
C LEU A 244 0.70 -3.73 -18.84
#